data_bebf2e90d84fc1d92db96a48782d7e00
#
_entry.id   bebf2e90d84fc1d92db96a48782d7e00
#
_cell.length_a   1.000
_cell.length_b   1.000
_cell.length_c   1.000
_cell.angle_alpha   90.00
_cell.angle_beta   90.00
_cell.angle_gamma   90.00
#
_symmetry.space_group_name_H-M   'P 1'
#
loop_
_entity.id
_entity.type
_entity.pdbx_description
1 polymer ?
#
loop_
_entity_poly.entity_id
_entity_poly.type
_entity_poly.pdbx_seq_one_letter_code
_entity_poly.pdbx_strand_id
1 'polypeptide(L)'
;MPPDYSEGTYTMPNMTTLESVNCYAAALDFLARRYCRSDNRYGRISHWIMHNEVDGGLSWTNMGVKPVTIFSDTYIKSMRMCYNIVRQYDEHAEVFASFSHSWTDISNVGWYTSKDIVDLLNTYSRVEGDFQWAMAYHSYAQSLFNPCTWLDPDATYSMDTKYITFKNLEVLNKWALSKENKYKGTVKRSVCPSPTQLPTISIEDSVTDTLFITEG
;
A
#
# COMPACT_ATOMS: atom_id res chain seq x y z
N MET A 1 1.01 14.99 13.70
CA MET A 1 0.65 13.76 14.41
C MET A 1 -0.57 14.03 15.26
N PRO A 2 -1.51 13.11 15.41
CA PRO A 2 -2.55 13.23 16.41
C PRO A 2 -1.92 13.29 17.81
N PRO A 3 -2.55 13.96 18.78
CA PRO A 3 -2.01 14.08 20.13
C PRO A 3 -1.98 12.77 20.92
N ASP A 4 -2.61 11.71 20.43
CA ASP A 4 -2.68 10.42 21.11
C ASP A 4 -1.81 9.39 20.39
N TYR A 5 -0.61 9.19 20.91
CA TYR A 5 0.40 8.25 20.37
C TYR A 5 0.19 6.80 20.84
N SER A 6 -0.72 6.58 21.77
CA SER A 6 -0.81 5.29 22.48
C SER A 6 -1.34 4.15 21.65
N GLU A 7 -2.06 4.44 20.56
CA GLU A 7 -2.77 3.44 19.76
C GLU A 7 -2.14 3.20 18.37
N GLY A 8 -1.21 4.06 17.93
CA GLY A 8 -0.51 3.89 16.66
C GLY A 8 0.81 3.17 16.83
N THR A 9 1.06 2.12 16.05
CA THR A 9 2.36 1.42 16.01
C THR A 9 3.36 2.22 15.17
N TYR A 10 2.91 2.72 14.01
CA TYR A 10 3.69 3.55 13.09
C TYR A 10 2.93 4.80 12.71
N THR A 11 3.62 5.74 12.06
CA THR A 11 3.02 7.00 11.61
C THR A 11 3.46 7.30 10.18
N MET A 12 2.55 7.82 9.37
CA MET A 12 2.92 8.46 8.11
C MET A 12 3.29 9.93 8.33
N PRO A 13 4.08 10.55 7.44
CA PRO A 13 4.33 11.99 7.49
C PRO A 13 3.05 12.80 7.45
N ASN A 14 3.02 13.90 8.19
CA ASN A 14 1.86 14.78 8.20
C ASN A 14 1.72 15.50 6.84
N MET A 15 0.62 15.21 6.14
CA MET A 15 0.30 15.79 4.83
C MET A 15 -0.56 17.06 4.91
N THR A 16 -0.79 17.62 6.12
CA THR A 16 -1.66 18.77 6.32
C THR A 16 -0.93 20.08 6.60
N THR A 17 0.37 20.04 6.90
CA THR A 17 1.21 21.24 7.11
C THR A 17 2.25 21.36 6.01
N LEU A 18 2.46 22.56 5.51
CA LEU A 18 3.43 22.83 4.44
C LEU A 18 4.86 22.41 4.83
N GLU A 19 5.26 22.67 6.07
CA GLU A 19 6.57 22.29 6.58
C GLU A 19 6.79 20.76 6.49
N SER A 20 5.85 19.97 7.00
CA SER A 20 5.96 18.51 6.97
C SER A 20 5.92 17.96 5.53
N VAL A 21 5.06 18.52 4.69
CA VAL A 21 4.99 18.15 3.27
C VAL A 21 6.33 18.42 2.57
N ASN A 22 6.93 19.60 2.80
CA ASN A 22 8.23 19.96 2.21
C ASN A 22 9.35 19.06 2.72
N CYS A 23 9.40 18.76 4.03
CA CYS A 23 10.39 17.84 4.59
C CYS A 23 10.25 16.44 3.99
N TYR A 24 9.04 15.95 3.85
CA TYR A 24 8.79 14.64 3.27
C TYR A 24 9.13 14.62 1.76
N ALA A 25 8.77 15.66 1.02
CA ALA A 25 9.16 15.78 -0.39
C ALA A 25 10.68 15.81 -0.56
N ALA A 26 11.41 16.55 0.30
CA ALA A 26 12.87 16.59 0.28
C ALA A 26 13.50 15.22 0.58
N ALA A 27 12.92 14.44 1.51
CA ALA A 27 13.38 13.08 1.80
C ALA A 27 13.17 12.16 0.60
N LEU A 28 12.00 12.21 -0.05
CA LEU A 28 11.73 11.43 -1.25
C LEU A 28 12.64 11.83 -2.42
N ASP A 29 12.87 13.13 -2.62
CA ASP A 29 13.80 13.63 -3.65
C ASP A 29 15.22 13.13 -3.42
N PHE A 30 15.70 13.19 -2.17
CA PHE A 30 17.01 12.66 -1.79
C PHE A 30 17.14 11.16 -2.12
N LEU A 31 16.14 10.37 -1.74
CA LEU A 31 16.13 8.93 -2.00
C LEU A 31 16.06 8.64 -3.49
N ALA A 32 15.19 9.32 -4.23
CA ALA A 32 15.07 9.15 -5.68
C ALA A 32 16.38 9.51 -6.40
N ARG A 33 16.96 10.66 -6.07
CA ARG A 33 18.25 11.09 -6.63
C ARG A 33 19.37 10.09 -6.36
N ARG A 34 19.33 9.40 -5.21
CA ARG A 34 20.34 8.41 -4.84
C ARG A 34 20.11 7.06 -5.49
N TYR A 35 18.86 6.58 -5.52
CA TYR A 35 18.53 5.19 -5.85
C TYR A 35 17.82 5.01 -7.19
N CYS A 36 17.50 6.07 -7.93
CA CYS A 36 17.01 5.99 -9.31
C CYS A 36 18.09 6.37 -10.35
N ARG A 37 19.36 6.24 -10.00
CA ARG A 37 20.48 6.54 -10.87
C ARG A 37 20.65 5.45 -11.92
N SER A 38 20.98 5.84 -13.15
CA SER A 38 21.27 4.90 -14.23
C SER A 38 22.54 4.06 -14.01
N ASP A 39 23.49 4.56 -13.19
CA ASP A 39 24.75 3.85 -12.89
C ASP A 39 24.60 2.81 -11.76
N ASN A 40 23.47 2.71 -11.11
CA ASN A 40 23.15 1.80 -10.00
C ASN A 40 24.19 1.79 -8.86
N ARG A 41 24.99 2.86 -8.72
CA ARG A 41 26.13 2.93 -7.79
C ARG A 41 25.77 2.60 -6.33
N TYR A 42 24.52 2.87 -5.92
CA TYR A 42 24.04 2.65 -4.54
C TYR A 42 22.91 1.62 -4.48
N GLY A 43 22.75 0.80 -5.52
CA GLY A 43 21.56 -0.01 -5.72
C GLY A 43 20.46 0.77 -6.44
N ARG A 44 19.32 0.14 -6.70
CA ARG A 44 18.20 0.75 -7.41
C ARG A 44 16.89 0.51 -6.69
N ILE A 45 16.06 1.55 -6.61
CA ILE A 45 14.65 1.45 -6.19
C ILE A 45 13.80 1.78 -7.42
N SER A 46 13.10 0.79 -7.96
CA SER A 46 12.15 0.93 -9.07
C SER A 46 10.69 0.91 -8.60
N HIS A 47 10.42 0.32 -7.43
CA HIS A 47 9.09 0.17 -6.84
C HIS A 47 9.05 0.86 -5.48
N TRP A 48 8.10 1.78 -5.32
CA TRP A 48 7.97 2.63 -4.14
C TRP A 48 6.68 2.29 -3.43
N ILE A 49 6.75 1.47 -2.39
CA ILE A 49 5.59 1.11 -1.58
C ILE A 49 5.39 2.20 -0.53
N MET A 50 4.24 2.88 -0.60
CA MET A 50 3.96 4.03 0.25
C MET A 50 3.24 3.59 1.51
N HIS A 51 3.99 3.64 2.62
CA HIS A 51 3.57 3.23 3.95
C HIS A 51 3.30 1.71 4.03
N ASN A 52 2.79 1.23 5.16
CA ASN A 52 2.49 -0.17 5.36
C ASN A 52 1.01 -0.34 5.71
N GLU A 53 0.33 -1.30 5.06
CA GLU A 53 -1.04 -1.73 5.39
C GLU A 53 -1.96 -0.57 5.78
N VAL A 54 -2.10 0.41 4.88
CA VAL A 54 -2.78 1.68 5.18
C VAL A 54 -4.26 1.52 5.53
N ASP A 55 -4.88 0.40 5.16
CA ASP A 55 -6.19 -0.01 5.61
C ASP A 55 -6.25 -0.26 7.13
N GLY A 56 -5.13 -0.60 7.76
CA GLY A 56 -4.95 -0.60 9.21
C GLY A 56 -4.90 0.80 9.85
N GLY A 57 -5.34 1.81 9.15
CA GLY A 57 -5.60 3.20 9.51
C GLY A 57 -4.86 3.72 10.74
N LEU A 58 -5.52 3.66 11.90
CA LEU A 58 -4.96 4.18 13.15
C LEU A 58 -3.64 3.50 13.53
N SER A 59 -3.55 2.17 13.38
CA SER A 59 -2.38 1.39 13.81
C SER A 59 -1.12 1.69 12.98
N TRP A 60 -1.27 1.81 11.66
CA TRP A 60 -0.12 1.89 10.74
C TRP A 60 0.17 3.29 10.22
N THR A 61 -0.80 4.22 10.26
CA THR A 61 -0.60 5.59 9.79
C THR A 61 -0.70 6.65 10.88
N ASN A 62 -1.34 6.31 11.99
CA ASN A 62 -1.62 7.20 13.12
C ASN A 62 -2.23 8.56 12.71
N MET A 63 -3.13 8.52 11.73
CA MET A 63 -3.87 9.72 11.29
C MET A 63 -5.04 10.07 12.21
N GLY A 64 -5.28 9.28 13.25
CA GLY A 64 -6.47 9.32 14.09
C GLY A 64 -7.68 8.67 13.39
N VAL A 65 -8.76 8.50 14.14
CA VAL A 65 -10.02 7.97 13.58
C VAL A 65 -10.67 9.05 12.72
N LYS A 66 -10.79 8.77 11.42
CA LYS A 66 -11.35 9.70 10.43
C LYS A 66 -12.31 8.96 9.50
N PRO A 67 -13.26 9.67 8.86
CA PRO A 67 -13.98 9.09 7.73
C PRO A 67 -13.02 8.60 6.65
N VAL A 68 -13.30 7.43 6.07
CA VAL A 68 -12.45 6.81 5.03
C VAL A 68 -12.18 7.76 3.85
N THR A 69 -13.12 8.63 3.53
CA THR A 69 -12.98 9.65 2.48
C THR A 69 -11.87 10.65 2.79
N ILE A 70 -11.83 11.19 4.01
CA ILE A 70 -10.78 12.12 4.46
C ILE A 70 -9.44 11.41 4.57
N PHE A 71 -9.45 10.18 5.07
CA PHE A 71 -8.26 9.34 5.14
C PHE A 71 -7.66 9.13 3.76
N SER A 72 -8.45 8.65 2.80
CA SER A 72 -8.00 8.33 1.45
C SER A 72 -7.56 9.59 0.68
N ASP A 73 -8.22 10.74 0.86
CA ASP A 73 -7.79 12.02 0.29
C ASP A 73 -6.39 12.42 0.77
N THR A 74 -6.15 12.28 2.06
CA THR A 74 -4.82 12.57 2.64
C THR A 74 -3.76 11.59 2.16
N TYR A 75 -4.08 10.32 2.11
CA TYR A 75 -3.16 9.27 1.69
C TYR A 75 -2.77 9.41 0.21
N ILE A 76 -3.73 9.67 -0.68
CA ILE A 76 -3.42 9.79 -2.12
C ILE A 76 -2.49 10.98 -2.42
N LYS A 77 -2.52 12.03 -1.60
CA LYS A 77 -1.60 13.17 -1.73
C LYS A 77 -0.15 12.74 -1.52
N SER A 78 0.10 11.85 -0.55
CA SER A 78 1.44 11.30 -0.32
C SER A 78 1.90 10.42 -1.48
N MET A 79 1.04 9.58 -2.02
CA MET A 79 1.33 8.74 -3.19
C MET A 79 1.63 9.58 -4.43
N ARG A 80 0.80 10.57 -4.70
CA ARG A 80 0.98 11.49 -5.86
C ARG A 80 2.28 12.28 -5.74
N MET A 81 2.62 12.74 -4.54
CA MET A 81 3.88 13.43 -4.30
C MET A 81 5.07 12.52 -4.59
N CYS A 82 5.06 11.29 -4.07
CA CYS A 82 6.09 10.30 -4.39
C CYS A 82 6.17 10.07 -5.91
N TYR A 83 5.05 9.78 -6.56
CA TYR A 83 4.99 9.56 -8.00
C TYR A 83 5.61 10.73 -8.80
N ASN A 84 5.23 11.97 -8.48
CA ASN A 84 5.74 13.15 -9.18
C ASN A 84 7.24 13.36 -8.99
N ILE A 85 7.77 12.98 -7.82
CA ILE A 85 9.21 13.12 -7.52
C ILE A 85 10.01 12.01 -8.22
N VAL A 86 9.64 10.75 -7.99
CA VAL A 86 10.46 9.62 -8.47
C VAL A 86 10.48 9.53 -10.00
N ARG A 87 9.39 9.93 -10.66
CA ARG A 87 9.28 9.95 -12.12
C ARG A 87 10.14 11.02 -12.79
N GLN A 88 10.71 11.95 -12.03
CA GLN A 88 11.71 12.89 -12.55
C GLN A 88 13.07 12.22 -12.72
N TYR A 89 13.33 11.13 -12.00
CA TYR A 89 14.61 10.41 -12.00
C TYR A 89 14.54 9.07 -12.73
N ASP A 90 13.38 8.41 -12.67
CA ASP A 90 13.12 7.14 -13.36
C ASP A 90 11.71 7.14 -13.93
N GLU A 91 11.61 7.25 -15.26
CA GLU A 91 10.33 7.24 -15.99
C GLU A 91 9.55 5.91 -15.86
N HIS A 92 10.19 4.85 -15.39
CA HIS A 92 9.59 3.54 -15.18
C HIS A 92 9.28 3.26 -13.71
N ALA A 93 9.62 4.17 -12.78
CA ALA A 93 9.31 4.00 -11.36
C ALA A 93 7.81 3.82 -11.12
N GLU A 94 7.44 2.81 -10.34
CA GLU A 94 6.06 2.56 -9.94
C GLU A 94 5.84 2.89 -8.46
N VAL A 95 4.67 3.44 -8.15
CA VAL A 95 4.26 3.79 -6.77
C VAL A 95 3.09 2.92 -6.36
N PHE A 96 3.21 2.24 -5.24
CA PHE A 96 2.26 1.25 -4.75
C PHE A 96 1.57 1.72 -3.48
N ALA A 97 0.27 1.50 -3.41
CA ALA A 97 -0.47 1.50 -2.16
C ALA A 97 -0.35 0.14 -1.48
N SER A 98 -0.03 0.13 -0.18
CA SER A 98 0.14 -1.10 0.59
C SER A 98 -1.12 -1.42 1.39
N PHE A 99 -1.57 -2.68 1.33
CA PHE A 99 -2.77 -3.16 2.00
C PHE A 99 -2.55 -4.49 2.72
N SER A 100 -3.31 -4.71 3.79
CA SER A 100 -3.44 -6.02 4.43
C SER A 100 -4.31 -6.96 3.59
N HIS A 101 -4.60 -8.15 4.12
CA HIS A 101 -5.50 -9.10 3.47
C HIS A 101 -7.00 -8.77 3.60
N SER A 102 -7.38 -7.74 4.36
CA SER A 102 -8.78 -7.35 4.62
C SER A 102 -9.38 -6.64 3.41
N TRP A 103 -10.30 -7.29 2.68
CA TRP A 103 -10.91 -6.71 1.49
C TRP A 103 -12.21 -5.97 1.79
N THR A 104 -13.21 -6.65 2.37
CA THR A 104 -14.49 -6.04 2.77
C THR A 104 -14.77 -6.17 4.27
N ASP A 105 -13.86 -6.77 5.03
CA ASP A 105 -13.98 -6.91 6.47
C ASP A 105 -13.24 -5.82 7.22
N ILE A 106 -13.78 -5.38 8.35
CA ILE A 106 -13.14 -4.43 9.27
C ILE A 106 -12.91 -5.15 10.59
N SER A 107 -11.66 -5.45 10.87
CA SER A 107 -11.29 -6.24 12.05
C SER A 107 -11.21 -5.41 13.33
N ASN A 108 -10.91 -4.11 13.24
CA ASN A 108 -10.62 -3.26 14.40
C ASN A 108 -11.17 -1.84 14.25
N VAL A 109 -11.36 -1.16 15.37
CA VAL A 109 -11.74 0.26 15.40
C VAL A 109 -10.62 1.10 14.75
N GLY A 110 -11.00 2.03 13.89
CA GLY A 110 -10.07 2.90 13.17
C GLY A 110 -9.36 2.22 11.98
N TRP A 111 -9.77 1.00 11.63
CA TRP A 111 -9.39 0.32 10.40
C TRP A 111 -10.44 0.55 9.31
N TYR A 112 -10.04 0.36 8.06
CA TYR A 112 -10.87 0.50 6.87
C TYR A 112 -10.82 -0.77 6.04
N THR A 113 -11.77 -0.95 5.14
CA THR A 113 -11.66 -2.00 4.13
C THR A 113 -10.66 -1.56 3.06
N SER A 114 -9.78 -2.44 2.61
CA SER A 114 -8.87 -2.11 1.52
C SER A 114 -9.64 -1.81 0.23
N LYS A 115 -10.81 -2.44 0.04
CA LYS A 115 -11.69 -2.18 -1.09
C LYS A 115 -12.18 -0.74 -1.13
N ASP A 116 -12.67 -0.19 -0.01
CA ASP A 116 -13.11 1.20 0.03
C ASP A 116 -11.97 2.17 -0.28
N ILE A 117 -10.78 1.91 0.24
CA ILE A 117 -9.62 2.76 -0.04
C ILE A 117 -9.23 2.70 -1.52
N VAL A 118 -9.12 1.52 -2.14
CA VAL A 118 -8.73 1.46 -3.57
C VAL A 118 -9.78 2.09 -4.48
N ASP A 119 -11.06 1.96 -4.17
CA ASP A 119 -12.15 2.58 -4.92
C ASP A 119 -12.09 4.13 -4.79
N LEU A 120 -11.79 4.64 -3.59
CA LEU A 120 -11.59 6.07 -3.35
C LEU A 120 -10.30 6.60 -3.99
N LEU A 121 -9.19 5.88 -3.90
CA LEU A 121 -7.93 6.24 -4.59
C LEU A 121 -8.16 6.36 -6.10
N ASN A 122 -8.89 5.41 -6.68
CA ASN A 122 -9.24 5.45 -8.09
C ASN A 122 -10.12 6.67 -8.44
N THR A 123 -11.09 6.98 -7.59
CA THR A 123 -11.97 8.14 -7.77
C THR A 123 -11.19 9.45 -7.69
N TYR A 124 -10.40 9.63 -6.62
CA TYR A 124 -9.63 10.87 -6.42
C TYR A 124 -8.53 11.05 -7.45
N SER A 125 -7.84 9.97 -7.85
CA SER A 125 -6.83 10.08 -8.90
C SER A 125 -7.43 10.61 -10.20
N ARG A 126 -8.62 10.18 -10.57
CA ARG A 126 -9.31 10.63 -11.79
C ARG A 126 -9.74 12.10 -11.72
N VAL A 127 -10.29 12.52 -10.60
CA VAL A 127 -10.78 13.89 -10.42
C VAL A 127 -9.63 14.89 -10.37
N GLU A 128 -8.52 14.54 -9.75
CA GLU A 128 -7.38 15.43 -9.52
C GLU A 128 -6.26 15.29 -10.55
N GLY A 129 -6.47 14.54 -11.61
CA GLY A 129 -5.47 14.16 -12.61
C GLY A 129 -4.92 12.77 -12.35
N ASP A 130 -5.32 11.82 -13.23
CA ASP A 130 -4.98 10.41 -13.07
C ASP A 130 -3.47 10.18 -13.17
N PHE A 131 -2.91 9.42 -12.25
CA PHE A 131 -1.53 8.96 -12.27
C PHE A 131 -1.47 7.43 -12.12
N GLN A 132 -0.40 6.84 -12.63
CA GLN A 132 -0.22 5.39 -12.60
C GLN A 132 0.26 4.96 -11.21
N TRP A 133 -0.66 4.50 -10.39
CA TRP A 133 -0.37 3.84 -9.12
C TRP A 133 -0.74 2.35 -9.19
N ALA A 134 -0.18 1.58 -8.29
CA ALA A 134 -0.29 0.12 -8.23
C ALA A 134 -0.67 -0.32 -6.81
N MET A 135 -0.90 -1.61 -6.61
CA MET A 135 -1.23 -2.21 -5.32
C MET A 135 -0.14 -3.19 -4.89
N ALA A 136 0.39 -3.01 -3.67
CA ALA A 136 1.16 -3.99 -2.94
C ALA A 136 0.24 -4.61 -1.87
N TYR A 137 -0.13 -5.86 -2.05
CA TYR A 137 -1.15 -6.52 -1.25
C TYR A 137 -0.53 -7.64 -0.42
N HIS A 138 -0.72 -7.58 0.90
CA HIS A 138 -0.23 -8.60 1.83
C HIS A 138 -1.28 -9.72 1.93
N SER A 139 -1.19 -10.68 1.05
CA SER A 139 -2.16 -11.78 0.92
C SER A 139 -1.95 -12.87 1.99
N TYR A 140 -1.87 -12.48 3.26
CA TYR A 140 -1.77 -13.42 4.38
C TYR A 140 -2.93 -14.41 4.40
N ALA A 141 -2.72 -15.56 5.06
CA ALA A 141 -3.82 -16.45 5.43
C ALA A 141 -4.81 -15.69 6.33
N GLN A 142 -6.10 -16.05 6.26
CA GLN A 142 -7.14 -15.46 7.12
C GLN A 142 -6.78 -15.56 8.61
N SER A 143 -6.14 -16.66 9.00
CA SER A 143 -5.49 -16.78 10.31
C SER A 143 -3.98 -16.78 10.12
N LEU A 144 -3.28 -15.82 10.71
CA LEU A 144 -1.82 -15.76 10.67
C LEU A 144 -1.12 -16.98 11.29
N PHE A 145 -1.86 -17.77 12.07
CA PHE A 145 -1.36 -19.01 12.69
C PHE A 145 -1.60 -20.26 11.82
N ASN A 146 -2.33 -20.14 10.71
CA ASN A 146 -2.58 -21.26 9.80
C ASN A 146 -2.13 -20.91 8.37
N PRO A 147 -1.02 -21.48 7.88
CA PRO A 147 -0.51 -21.15 6.54
C PRO A 147 -1.34 -21.78 5.41
N CYS A 148 -2.31 -22.63 5.71
CA CYS A 148 -3.14 -23.33 4.72
C CYS A 148 -4.19 -22.41 4.11
N THR A 149 -3.77 -21.42 3.31
CA THR A 149 -4.66 -20.40 2.72
C THR A 149 -5.80 -21.01 1.89
N TRP A 150 -5.60 -22.20 1.29
CA TRP A 150 -6.65 -22.90 0.54
C TRP A 150 -7.83 -23.35 1.40
N LEU A 151 -7.66 -23.39 2.73
CA LEU A 151 -8.72 -23.73 3.69
C LEU A 151 -9.44 -22.48 4.23
N ASP A 152 -9.00 -21.27 3.89
CA ASP A 152 -9.59 -20.02 4.37
C ASP A 152 -11.08 -19.94 3.98
N PRO A 153 -12.02 -19.98 4.94
CA PRO A 153 -13.45 -20.07 4.62
C PRO A 153 -14.01 -18.76 4.07
N ASP A 154 -13.52 -17.62 4.55
CA ASP A 154 -14.02 -16.30 4.17
C ASP A 154 -13.26 -15.69 2.98
N ALA A 155 -12.22 -16.38 2.47
CA ALA A 155 -11.56 -16.04 1.21
C ALA A 155 -12.28 -16.72 0.06
N THR A 156 -13.28 -16.04 -0.51
CA THR A 156 -14.11 -16.50 -1.62
C THR A 156 -13.67 -15.84 -2.94
N TYR A 157 -14.18 -16.33 -4.08
CA TYR A 157 -13.89 -15.76 -5.40
C TYR A 157 -14.84 -14.62 -5.80
N SER A 158 -15.71 -14.20 -4.88
CA SER A 158 -16.61 -13.06 -5.06
C SER A 158 -15.87 -11.74 -4.89
N MET A 159 -16.36 -10.67 -5.54
CA MET A 159 -15.91 -9.29 -5.28
C MET A 159 -16.28 -8.80 -3.87
N ASP A 160 -17.19 -9.47 -3.20
CA ASP A 160 -17.61 -9.19 -1.81
C ASP A 160 -16.95 -10.12 -0.80
N THR A 161 -15.83 -10.79 -1.19
CA THR A 161 -15.05 -11.62 -0.27
C THR A 161 -14.58 -10.78 0.93
N LYS A 162 -14.51 -11.37 2.11
CA LYS A 162 -13.99 -10.66 3.30
C LYS A 162 -12.49 -10.46 3.21
N TYR A 163 -11.77 -11.51 2.80
CA TYR A 163 -10.30 -11.51 2.74
C TYR A 163 -9.82 -11.87 1.35
N ILE A 164 -8.68 -11.28 0.98
CA ILE A 164 -7.91 -11.71 -0.18
C ILE A 164 -6.61 -12.33 0.33
N THR A 165 -6.50 -13.63 0.12
CA THR A 165 -5.35 -14.46 0.49
C THR A 165 -4.73 -15.06 -0.76
N PHE A 166 -3.70 -15.85 -0.65
CA PHE A 166 -3.17 -16.59 -1.81
C PHE A 166 -4.18 -17.51 -2.50
N LYS A 167 -5.29 -17.85 -1.81
CA LYS A 167 -6.36 -18.67 -2.39
C LYS A 167 -7.12 -17.97 -3.51
N ASN A 168 -7.32 -16.65 -3.43
CA ASN A 168 -8.26 -15.90 -4.26
C ASN A 168 -7.71 -14.59 -4.83
N LEU A 169 -6.42 -14.55 -5.16
CA LEU A 169 -5.76 -13.36 -5.75
C LEU A 169 -6.42 -12.86 -7.04
N GLU A 170 -7.15 -13.72 -7.76
CA GLU A 170 -7.90 -13.34 -8.94
C GLU A 170 -8.98 -12.30 -8.67
N VAL A 171 -9.41 -12.10 -7.43
CA VAL A 171 -10.34 -11.01 -7.05
C VAL A 171 -9.68 -9.66 -7.30
N LEU A 172 -8.41 -9.47 -6.87
CA LEU A 172 -7.64 -8.25 -7.18
C LEU A 172 -7.46 -8.07 -8.69
N ASN A 173 -7.18 -9.16 -9.40
CA ASN A 173 -7.03 -9.12 -10.85
C ASN A 173 -8.34 -8.71 -11.55
N LYS A 174 -9.48 -9.23 -11.10
CA LYS A 174 -10.80 -8.81 -11.59
C LYS A 174 -11.05 -7.33 -11.35
N TRP A 175 -10.75 -6.84 -10.14
CA TRP A 175 -10.86 -5.42 -9.82
C TRP A 175 -10.00 -4.57 -10.76
N ALA A 176 -8.74 -4.92 -10.95
CA ALA A 176 -7.79 -4.18 -11.79
C ALA A 176 -8.11 -4.23 -13.30
N LEU A 177 -8.82 -5.27 -13.74
CA LEU A 177 -9.22 -5.43 -15.15
C LEU A 177 -10.47 -4.65 -15.50
N SER A 178 -11.29 -4.23 -14.54
CA SER A 178 -12.49 -3.45 -14.83
C SER A 178 -12.11 -2.11 -15.45
N LYS A 179 -12.87 -1.66 -16.43
CA LYS A 179 -12.55 -0.47 -17.23
C LYS A 179 -12.43 0.78 -16.37
N GLU A 180 -13.29 0.89 -15.38
CA GLU A 180 -13.35 1.99 -14.42
C GLU A 180 -12.13 2.05 -13.49
N ASN A 181 -11.38 0.97 -13.32
CA ASN A 181 -10.21 0.91 -12.44
C ASN A 181 -8.87 1.05 -13.16
N LYS A 182 -8.89 1.02 -14.50
CA LYS A 182 -7.69 1.19 -15.31
C LYS A 182 -7.19 2.64 -15.30
N TYR A 183 -5.88 2.80 -15.26
CA TYR A 183 -5.22 4.08 -15.47
C TYR A 183 -5.61 4.64 -16.85
N LYS A 184 -6.13 5.86 -16.88
CA LYS A 184 -6.68 6.50 -18.08
C LYS A 184 -7.67 5.61 -18.87
N GLY A 185 -8.36 4.70 -18.19
CA GLY A 185 -9.34 3.79 -18.78
C GLY A 185 -8.78 2.67 -19.67
N THR A 186 -7.47 2.56 -19.82
CA THR A 186 -6.82 1.63 -20.77
C THR A 186 -5.77 0.74 -20.12
N VAL A 187 -4.90 1.27 -19.28
CA VAL A 187 -3.78 0.54 -18.69
C VAL A 187 -4.19 -0.10 -17.37
N LYS A 188 -4.06 -1.41 -17.27
CA LYS A 188 -4.29 -2.15 -16.04
C LYS A 188 -3.30 -1.65 -14.96
N ARG A 189 -3.79 -1.40 -13.75
CA ARG A 189 -2.94 -1.11 -12.60
C ARG A 189 -2.23 -2.38 -12.16
N SER A 190 -0.94 -2.28 -11.89
CA SER A 190 -0.14 -3.41 -11.41
C SER A 190 -0.62 -3.85 -10.03
N VAL A 191 -0.60 -5.16 -9.80
CA VAL A 191 -0.87 -5.79 -8.51
C VAL A 191 0.34 -6.63 -8.17
N CYS A 192 1.03 -6.29 -7.11
CA CYS A 192 2.15 -7.04 -6.57
C CYS A 192 1.69 -7.69 -5.26
N PRO A 193 1.52 -9.01 -5.20
CA PRO A 193 1.47 -9.68 -3.91
C PRO A 193 2.81 -9.45 -3.25
N SER A 194 2.83 -8.65 -2.18
CA SER A 194 4.06 -8.47 -1.41
C SER A 194 4.47 -9.83 -0.85
N PRO A 195 5.77 -10.18 -0.81
CA PRO A 195 6.21 -11.43 -0.24
C PRO A 195 5.83 -11.46 1.24
N THR A 196 4.74 -12.14 1.50
CA THR A 196 4.31 -12.47 2.84
C THR A 196 5.27 -13.52 3.35
N GLN A 197 5.90 -13.28 4.47
CA GLN A 197 6.51 -14.37 5.20
C GLN A 197 5.37 -15.35 5.53
N LEU A 198 5.38 -16.50 4.87
CA LEU A 198 4.63 -17.63 5.40
C LEU A 198 5.12 -17.82 6.84
N PRO A 199 4.23 -17.99 7.84
CA PRO A 199 4.65 -18.27 9.17
C PRO A 199 5.49 -19.56 9.13
N THR A 200 6.79 -19.42 9.06
CA THR A 200 7.69 -20.48 9.42
C THR A 200 7.50 -20.66 10.91
N ILE A 201 7.03 -21.83 11.31
CA ILE A 201 7.13 -22.29 12.69
C ILE A 201 8.63 -22.52 12.92
N SER A 202 9.37 -21.46 13.15
CA SER A 202 10.67 -21.52 13.76
C SER A 202 10.46 -21.16 15.24
N ILE A 203 10.57 -22.16 16.05
CA ILE A 203 10.90 -22.01 17.45
C ILE A 203 12.26 -21.32 17.46
N GLU A 204 12.27 -20.01 17.64
CA GLU A 204 13.31 -19.15 18.20
C GLU A 204 13.32 -17.75 17.57
N ASP A 205 13.37 -16.78 18.46
CA ASP A 205 13.36 -15.36 18.24
C ASP A 205 14.39 -14.85 17.23
N SER A 206 13.97 -14.07 16.23
CA SER A 206 14.69 -12.85 15.87
C SER A 206 13.88 -12.03 14.88
N VAL A 207 13.49 -10.84 15.30
CA VAL A 207 12.99 -9.76 14.46
C VAL A 207 14.13 -9.31 13.55
N THR A 208 14.01 -9.56 12.26
CA THR A 208 14.83 -8.86 11.26
C THR A 208 13.91 -8.26 10.21
N ASP A 209 13.77 -6.95 10.28
CA ASP A 209 13.21 -6.14 9.21
C ASP A 209 14.05 -6.36 7.95
N THR A 210 13.51 -7.05 6.98
CA THR A 210 14.22 -7.31 5.72
C THR A 210 13.79 -6.27 4.69
N LEU A 211 14.67 -5.33 4.45
CA LEU A 211 14.61 -4.44 3.29
C LEU A 211 14.97 -5.29 2.06
N PHE A 212 14.01 -5.56 1.18
CA PHE A 212 14.31 -6.35 -0.03
C PHE A 212 15.08 -5.50 -1.03
N ILE A 213 16.37 -5.78 -1.15
CA ILE A 213 17.18 -5.40 -2.31
C ILE A 213 17.14 -6.58 -3.27
N THR A 214 16.45 -6.45 -4.40
CA THR A 214 16.55 -7.44 -5.47
C THR A 214 17.85 -7.22 -6.22
N GLU A 215 18.76 -8.18 -6.12
CA GLU A 215 19.89 -8.28 -7.05
C GLU A 215 19.36 -8.73 -8.41
N GLY A 216 19.62 -7.94 -9.44
CA GLY A 216 19.40 -8.24 -10.86
C GLY A 216 20.68 -8.08 -11.65
#